data_72f25b1f3190584feeecc5a2bd0891d1
#
_entry.id   72f25b1f3190584feeecc5a2bd0891d1
#
_cell.length_a   1.000
_cell.length_b   1.000
_cell.length_c   1.000
_cell.angle_alpha   90.00
_cell.angle_beta   90.00
_cell.angle_gamma   90.00
#
_symmetry.space_group_name_H-M   'P 1'
#
loop_
_entity.id
_entity.type
_entity.pdbx_description
1 polymer ?
#
loop_
_entity_poly.entity_id
_entity_poly.type
_entity_poly.pdbx_seq_one_letter_code
_entity_poly.pdbx_strand_id
1 'polypeptide(L)'
;GYSKLADFNTTSAAYGQGIDKSIMDVLAEYMNGVPLSSLGHPDNDPYQPFRRADVGLWGGILAYQTGILDPMSDAQDNTQYTVANNLATGSRINPSMRNVNKGSIDEYSISGGFNIQNILYLGFTIGIQDILYRNDNYYAETYDNNSLPLNGMNYIRSLHLDGTGVNFKFGAVVRPIENLRIGVAVHTPTLVSINEEYIEWMSADYKNTARGELLDSPRSLNEYDINTPTRLLTGISYTLPGVGLITADYERVWYNRMKLRNMGTENWDFQQTINNEVSSFYQPANNFRVGIEATPAQNFYIRAGYANYGECIATRDAFNNMSSINSYENYSAGLGFRFQNMYVDLAYIYTEYKYAPYTMFYYGDPDYVVNPGNVETKQSRNTITMSVGVRF
;
A
#
# COMPACT_ATOMS: atom_id res chain seq x y z
N GLY A 1 21.78 14.77 -4.76
CA GLY A 1 20.85 14.19 -5.74
C GLY A 1 19.42 14.28 -5.28
N TYR A 2 18.51 14.18 -6.24
CA TYR A 2 17.06 14.02 -6.00
C TYR A 2 16.56 12.84 -6.80
N SER A 3 15.70 12.01 -6.20
CA SER A 3 15.01 10.92 -6.89
C SER A 3 13.62 10.66 -6.29
N LYS A 4 12.64 10.42 -7.15
CA LYS A 4 11.34 9.91 -6.74
C LYS A 4 11.43 8.39 -6.61
N LEU A 5 11.32 7.86 -5.39
CA LEU A 5 11.45 6.43 -5.10
C LEU A 5 10.15 5.67 -5.33
N ALA A 6 9.00 6.32 -5.06
CA ALA A 6 7.69 5.75 -5.29
C ALA A 6 6.71 6.81 -5.79
N ASP A 7 5.74 6.37 -6.58
CA ASP A 7 4.59 7.14 -7.03
C ASP A 7 3.33 6.32 -6.73
N PHE A 8 2.48 6.83 -5.84
CA PHE A 8 1.27 6.16 -5.36
C PHE A 8 0.01 6.52 -6.15
N ASN A 9 0.13 7.41 -7.17
CA ASN A 9 -1.02 7.90 -7.92
C ASN A 9 -1.70 6.78 -8.73
N THR A 10 -2.66 6.10 -8.09
CA THR A 10 -3.41 4.99 -8.68
C THR A 10 -4.89 5.08 -8.31
N THR A 11 -5.75 4.59 -9.20
CA THR A 11 -7.16 4.38 -8.90
C THR A 11 -7.51 2.95 -9.29
N SER A 12 -8.13 2.23 -8.35
CA SER A 12 -8.68 0.89 -8.61
C SER A 12 -10.15 0.86 -8.25
N ALA A 13 -10.92 0.00 -8.93
CA ALA A 13 -12.32 -0.21 -8.65
C ALA A 13 -12.65 -1.70 -8.70
N ALA A 14 -13.54 -2.13 -7.81
CA ALA A 14 -14.06 -3.48 -7.74
C ALA A 14 -15.59 -3.43 -7.65
N TYR A 15 -16.26 -4.38 -8.26
CA TYR A 15 -17.70 -4.46 -8.28
C TYR A 15 -18.15 -5.90 -8.02
N GLY A 16 -19.15 -6.07 -7.15
CA GLY A 16 -19.86 -7.31 -6.97
C GLY A 16 -21.29 -7.17 -7.50
N GLN A 17 -21.91 -8.28 -7.83
CA GLN A 17 -23.30 -8.29 -8.28
C GLN A 17 -24.04 -9.48 -7.67
N GLY A 18 -25.18 -9.17 -7.05
CA GLY A 18 -26.11 -10.19 -6.57
C GLY A 18 -25.51 -11.08 -5.48
N ILE A 19 -24.65 -10.55 -4.61
CA ILE A 19 -24.11 -11.29 -3.45
C ILE A 19 -25.11 -11.30 -2.29
N ASP A 20 -24.92 -12.22 -1.35
CA ASP A 20 -25.78 -12.41 -0.18
C ASP A 20 -25.16 -11.87 1.13
N LYS A 21 -24.02 -11.20 1.04
CA LYS A 21 -23.28 -10.63 2.16
C LYS A 21 -23.17 -9.12 2.02
N SER A 22 -23.23 -8.40 3.14
CA SER A 22 -23.10 -6.96 3.23
C SER A 22 -21.93 -6.58 4.15
N ILE A 23 -21.33 -5.41 3.92
CA ILE A 23 -20.42 -4.82 4.90
C ILE A 23 -21.13 -4.52 6.22
N MET A 24 -22.47 -4.31 6.17
CA MET A 24 -23.27 -4.08 7.38
C MET A 24 -23.23 -5.28 8.33
N ASP A 25 -23.18 -6.51 7.80
CA ASP A 25 -23.01 -7.72 8.61
C ASP A 25 -21.67 -7.67 9.38
N VAL A 26 -20.59 -7.21 8.71
CA VAL A 26 -19.27 -7.04 9.34
C VAL A 26 -19.30 -5.97 10.41
N LEU A 27 -19.95 -4.84 10.15
CA LEU A 27 -20.06 -3.73 11.11
C LEU A 27 -20.89 -4.14 12.35
N ALA A 28 -21.94 -4.93 12.16
CA ALA A 28 -22.74 -5.47 13.26
C ALA A 28 -21.89 -6.38 14.17
N GLU A 29 -21.09 -7.27 13.58
CA GLU A 29 -20.20 -8.17 14.33
C GLU A 29 -19.12 -7.39 15.10
N TYR A 30 -18.54 -6.35 14.53
CA TYR A 30 -17.57 -5.51 15.24
C TYR A 30 -18.20 -4.74 16.41
N MET A 31 -19.49 -4.42 16.32
CA MET A 31 -20.20 -3.74 17.41
C MET A 31 -20.59 -4.69 18.55
N ASN A 32 -20.57 -6.02 18.35
CA ASN A 32 -20.86 -6.97 19.40
C ASN A 32 -19.86 -6.83 20.55
N GLY A 33 -20.40 -6.68 21.76
CA GLY A 33 -19.64 -6.38 22.98
C GLY A 33 -19.64 -4.90 23.38
N VAL A 34 -20.06 -3.97 22.51
CA VAL A 34 -20.15 -2.54 22.81
C VAL A 34 -21.48 -2.24 23.49
N PRO A 35 -21.52 -1.74 24.76
CA PRO A 35 -22.76 -1.44 25.44
C PRO A 35 -23.55 -0.31 24.77
N LEU A 36 -24.87 -0.47 24.60
CA LEU A 36 -25.75 0.56 24.02
C LEU A 36 -25.62 1.91 24.77
N SER A 37 -25.43 1.86 26.09
CA SER A 37 -25.21 3.06 26.91
C SER A 37 -23.99 3.89 26.48
N SER A 38 -23.00 3.28 25.85
CA SER A 38 -21.79 4.00 25.35
C SER A 38 -22.04 4.76 24.06
N LEU A 39 -23.12 4.48 23.33
CA LEU A 39 -23.50 5.13 22.08
C LEU A 39 -24.41 6.36 22.29
N GLY A 40 -24.86 6.61 23.51
CA GLY A 40 -25.69 7.76 23.83
C GLY A 40 -24.93 9.09 23.75
N HIS A 41 -25.68 10.18 23.48
CA HIS A 41 -25.18 11.55 23.39
C HIS A 41 -25.75 12.40 24.54
N PRO A 42 -25.32 12.22 25.81
CA PRO A 42 -25.92 12.94 26.94
C PRO A 42 -25.82 14.48 26.83
N ASP A 43 -24.83 14.98 26.11
CA ASP A 43 -24.58 16.42 25.92
C ASP A 43 -24.92 16.92 24.51
N ASN A 44 -25.69 16.14 23.73
CA ASN A 44 -25.95 16.41 22.31
C ASN A 44 -24.67 16.54 21.45
N ASP A 45 -23.56 15.95 21.88
CA ASP A 45 -22.32 15.88 21.10
C ASP A 45 -22.26 14.55 20.32
N PRO A 46 -22.48 14.57 18.99
CA PRO A 46 -22.52 13.35 18.18
C PRO A 46 -21.18 12.62 18.15
N TYR A 47 -20.07 13.27 18.51
CA TYR A 47 -18.75 12.68 18.52
C TYR A 47 -18.37 11.98 19.82
N GLN A 48 -19.22 12.07 20.85
CA GLN A 48 -18.91 11.49 22.16
C GLN A 48 -18.71 9.97 22.13
N PRO A 49 -19.51 9.17 21.39
CA PRO A 49 -19.28 7.72 21.27
C PRO A 49 -17.91 7.37 20.69
N PHE A 50 -17.47 8.11 19.70
CA PHE A 50 -16.18 7.88 19.03
C PHE A 50 -14.99 8.11 19.94
N ARG A 51 -15.05 9.11 20.83
CA ARG A 51 -13.96 9.42 21.78
C ARG A 51 -13.78 8.34 22.85
N ARG A 52 -14.77 7.47 23.05
CA ARG A 52 -14.75 6.37 24.02
C ARG A 52 -14.43 5.02 23.39
N ALA A 53 -14.38 4.95 22.08
CA ALA A 53 -14.22 3.75 21.31
C ALA A 53 -12.90 3.75 20.54
N ASP A 54 -12.36 2.57 20.28
CA ASP A 54 -11.26 2.40 19.36
C ASP A 54 -11.67 2.78 17.93
N VAL A 55 -10.73 3.30 17.14
CA VAL A 55 -10.96 3.71 15.75
C VAL A 55 -11.57 2.58 14.90
N GLY A 56 -11.23 1.32 15.19
CA GLY A 56 -11.81 0.14 14.52
C GLY A 56 -13.33 -0.01 14.69
N LEU A 57 -13.94 0.65 15.67
CA LEU A 57 -15.39 0.63 15.93
C LEU A 57 -16.14 1.81 15.27
N TRP A 58 -15.43 2.77 14.70
CA TRP A 58 -16.05 4.00 14.18
C TRP A 58 -17.05 3.75 13.07
N GLY A 59 -16.74 2.82 12.14
CA GLY A 59 -17.69 2.40 11.10
C GLY A 59 -18.98 1.83 11.66
N GLY A 60 -18.91 1.03 12.74
CA GLY A 60 -20.07 0.51 13.45
C GLY A 60 -20.89 1.59 14.16
N ILE A 61 -20.23 2.56 14.79
CA ILE A 61 -20.89 3.72 15.42
C ILE A 61 -21.63 4.55 14.37
N LEU A 62 -20.99 4.85 13.22
CA LEU A 62 -21.63 5.53 12.09
C LEU A 62 -22.83 4.74 11.57
N ALA A 63 -22.69 3.42 11.43
CA ALA A 63 -23.77 2.56 10.99
C ALA A 63 -24.99 2.57 11.95
N TYR A 64 -24.73 2.62 13.27
CA TYR A 64 -25.78 2.82 14.27
C TYR A 64 -26.43 4.22 14.14
N GLN A 65 -25.64 5.28 14.06
CA GLN A 65 -26.14 6.65 13.96
C GLN A 65 -26.92 6.93 12.66
N THR A 66 -26.57 6.25 11.56
CA THR A 66 -27.31 6.32 10.29
C THR A 66 -28.54 5.42 10.24
N GLY A 67 -28.80 4.64 11.30
CA GLY A 67 -29.93 3.70 11.36
C GLY A 67 -29.76 2.44 10.51
N ILE A 68 -28.53 2.13 10.10
CA ILE A 68 -28.18 0.89 9.40
C ILE A 68 -28.14 -0.29 10.36
N LEU A 69 -27.66 -0.06 11.59
CA LEU A 69 -27.63 -1.05 12.66
C LEU A 69 -28.66 -0.71 13.74
N ASP A 70 -29.35 -1.74 14.22
CA ASP A 70 -30.21 -1.67 15.38
C ASP A 70 -29.64 -2.51 16.54
N PRO A 71 -29.79 -2.09 17.80
CA PRO A 71 -29.54 -2.95 18.93
C PRO A 71 -30.58 -4.08 18.98
N MET A 72 -30.20 -5.28 19.39
CA MET A 72 -31.13 -6.39 19.53
C MET A 72 -32.13 -6.19 20.70
N SER A 73 -31.84 -5.27 21.59
CA SER A 73 -32.65 -4.86 22.71
C SER A 73 -32.42 -3.39 23.05
N ASP A 74 -33.45 -2.68 23.47
CA ASP A 74 -33.38 -1.28 23.92
C ASP A 74 -32.76 -1.14 25.35
N ALA A 75 -32.40 -2.24 26.00
CA ALA A 75 -31.73 -2.21 27.28
C ALA A 75 -30.36 -1.53 27.18
N GLN A 76 -30.04 -0.66 28.12
CA GLN A 76 -28.80 0.12 28.10
C GLN A 76 -27.53 -0.74 28.23
N ASP A 77 -27.64 -1.93 28.75
CA ASP A 77 -26.59 -2.95 28.84
C ASP A 77 -26.57 -3.92 27.65
N ASN A 78 -27.43 -3.72 26.65
CA ASN A 78 -27.38 -4.49 25.40
C ASN A 78 -26.02 -4.32 24.73
N THR A 79 -25.44 -5.43 24.31
CA THR A 79 -24.15 -5.50 23.63
C THR A 79 -24.20 -6.23 22.28
N GLN A 80 -25.40 -6.47 21.78
CA GLN A 80 -25.61 -7.18 20.51
C GLN A 80 -26.34 -6.31 19.49
N TYR A 81 -25.88 -6.35 18.26
CA TYR A 81 -26.37 -5.53 17.17
C TYR A 81 -26.74 -6.39 15.97
N THR A 82 -27.68 -5.93 15.20
CA THR A 82 -28.11 -6.55 13.96
C THR A 82 -28.31 -5.50 12.86
N VAL A 83 -28.29 -5.94 11.63
CA VAL A 83 -28.63 -5.07 10.49
C VAL A 83 -30.12 -4.70 10.61
N ALA A 84 -30.41 -3.40 10.57
CA ALA A 84 -31.76 -2.87 10.70
C ALA A 84 -32.71 -3.42 9.61
N ASN A 85 -33.96 -3.69 10.01
CA ASN A 85 -35.04 -4.13 9.10
C ASN A 85 -34.72 -5.40 8.28
N ASN A 86 -33.86 -6.29 8.78
CA ASN A 86 -33.47 -7.53 8.07
C ASN A 86 -32.96 -7.28 6.63
N LEU A 87 -32.23 -6.19 6.42
CA LEU A 87 -31.71 -5.81 5.10
C LEU A 87 -30.85 -6.92 4.44
N ALA A 88 -30.24 -7.78 5.24
CA ALA A 88 -29.45 -8.91 4.77
C ALA A 88 -30.26 -10.13 4.34
N THR A 89 -31.52 -10.25 4.79
CA THR A 89 -32.31 -11.46 4.57
C THR A 89 -32.98 -11.48 3.19
N GLY A 90 -32.44 -12.29 2.29
CA GLY A 90 -33.03 -12.52 0.95
C GLY A 90 -32.86 -11.37 -0.05
N SER A 91 -32.01 -10.39 0.26
CA SER A 91 -31.64 -9.32 -0.66
C SER A 91 -30.44 -9.71 -1.52
N ARG A 92 -30.46 -9.31 -2.78
CA ARG A 92 -29.25 -9.28 -3.60
C ARG A 92 -28.59 -7.93 -3.45
N ILE A 93 -27.29 -7.97 -3.14
CA ILE A 93 -26.48 -6.80 -2.86
C ILE A 93 -25.49 -6.62 -3.99
N ASN A 94 -25.37 -5.39 -4.47
CA ASN A 94 -24.40 -5.01 -5.49
C ASN A 94 -23.40 -4.04 -4.87
N PRO A 95 -22.30 -4.56 -4.28
CA PRO A 95 -21.26 -3.73 -3.69
C PRO A 95 -20.38 -3.14 -4.78
N SER A 96 -19.89 -1.95 -4.53
CA SER A 96 -18.85 -1.29 -5.31
C SER A 96 -17.82 -0.68 -4.40
N MET A 97 -16.56 -0.78 -4.77
CA MET A 97 -15.45 -0.18 -4.05
C MET A 97 -14.52 0.54 -5.02
N ARG A 98 -14.12 1.75 -4.68
CA ARG A 98 -13.12 2.52 -5.42
C ARG A 98 -12.08 3.03 -4.44
N ASN A 99 -10.82 2.66 -4.68
CA ASN A 99 -9.65 3.15 -3.96
C ASN A 99 -8.93 4.19 -4.81
N VAL A 100 -8.67 5.35 -4.24
CA VAL A 100 -7.88 6.41 -4.86
C VAL A 100 -6.66 6.65 -3.99
N ASN A 101 -5.50 6.26 -4.49
CA ASN A 101 -4.22 6.54 -3.85
C ASN A 101 -3.56 7.74 -4.50
N LYS A 102 -2.93 8.60 -3.70
CA LYS A 102 -2.16 9.76 -4.15
C LYS A 102 -0.90 9.89 -3.30
N GLY A 103 0.14 10.50 -3.89
CA GLY A 103 1.36 10.85 -3.18
C GLY A 103 2.60 10.21 -3.74
N SER A 104 3.70 10.37 -3.03
CA SER A 104 5.03 9.90 -3.43
C SER A 104 5.95 9.69 -2.25
N ILE A 105 7.07 9.01 -2.51
CA ILE A 105 8.26 9.05 -1.67
C ILE A 105 9.36 9.69 -2.51
N ASP A 106 9.83 10.83 -2.06
CA ASP A 106 10.91 11.59 -2.67
C ASP A 106 12.16 11.52 -1.80
N GLU A 107 13.34 11.30 -2.39
CA GLU A 107 14.60 11.20 -1.66
C GLU A 107 15.59 12.26 -2.14
N TYR A 108 16.09 13.03 -1.19
CA TYR A 108 17.23 13.92 -1.33
C TYR A 108 18.47 13.20 -0.83
N SER A 109 19.54 13.14 -1.61
CA SER A 109 20.72 12.35 -1.28
C SER A 109 22.01 13.14 -1.37
N ILE A 110 22.91 12.88 -0.44
CA ILE A 110 24.30 13.33 -0.44
C ILE A 110 25.17 12.08 -0.51
N SER A 111 26.02 12.00 -1.53
CA SER A 111 26.85 10.83 -1.78
C SER A 111 28.33 11.22 -1.86
N GLY A 112 29.19 10.32 -1.38
CA GLY A 112 30.63 10.41 -1.53
C GLY A 112 31.23 9.07 -1.97
N GLY A 113 32.37 9.10 -2.62
CA GLY A 113 33.01 7.88 -3.09
C GLY A 113 34.52 7.99 -3.18
N PHE A 114 35.17 6.85 -3.06
CA PHE A 114 36.62 6.69 -3.17
C PHE A 114 36.96 5.69 -4.26
N ASN A 115 37.96 6.01 -5.05
CA ASN A 115 38.57 5.13 -6.05
C ASN A 115 39.98 4.78 -5.62
N ILE A 116 40.21 3.50 -5.40
CA ILE A 116 41.53 2.98 -4.99
C ILE A 116 42.12 2.22 -6.17
N GLN A 117 43.12 2.81 -6.81
CA GLN A 117 43.92 2.24 -7.92
C GLN A 117 43.07 1.73 -9.10
N ASN A 118 41.87 2.25 -9.32
CA ASN A 118 40.91 1.76 -10.32
C ASN A 118 40.53 0.27 -10.18
N ILE A 119 40.78 -0.32 -9.01
CA ILE A 119 40.48 -1.72 -8.67
C ILE A 119 39.31 -1.77 -7.67
N LEU A 120 39.34 -0.94 -6.62
CA LEU A 120 38.30 -0.91 -5.59
C LEU A 120 37.65 0.47 -5.54
N TYR A 121 36.34 0.48 -5.64
CA TYR A 121 35.50 1.68 -5.50
C TYR A 121 34.62 1.50 -4.29
N LEU A 122 34.64 2.48 -3.37
CA LEU A 122 33.80 2.54 -2.20
C LEU A 122 32.87 3.73 -2.29
N GLY A 123 31.63 3.55 -1.90
CA GLY A 123 30.62 4.61 -1.92
C GLY A 123 29.78 4.60 -0.65
N PHE A 124 29.35 5.78 -0.25
CA PHE A 124 28.36 5.96 0.79
C PHE A 124 27.36 7.03 0.37
N THR A 125 26.13 6.91 0.87
CA THR A 125 25.06 7.88 0.64
C THR A 125 24.26 8.05 1.92
N ILE A 126 23.90 9.29 2.22
CA ILE A 126 22.88 9.66 3.20
C ILE A 126 21.65 10.07 2.39
N GLY A 127 20.53 9.41 2.64
CA GLY A 127 19.25 9.71 2.03
C GLY A 127 18.29 10.32 3.04
N ILE A 128 17.66 11.43 2.68
CA ILE A 128 16.59 12.07 3.43
C ILE A 128 15.33 11.91 2.58
N GLN A 129 14.32 11.24 3.12
CA GLN A 129 13.07 10.95 2.43
C GLN A 129 11.96 11.85 2.93
N ASP A 130 11.15 12.34 1.98
CA ASP A 130 9.88 13.00 2.20
C ASP A 130 8.77 12.07 1.71
N ILE A 131 7.79 11.81 2.55
CA ILE A 131 6.75 10.83 2.32
C ILE A 131 5.41 11.53 2.41
N LEU A 132 4.63 11.41 1.35
CA LEU A 132 3.24 11.84 1.31
C LEU A 132 2.40 10.69 0.77
N TYR A 133 1.39 10.29 1.51
CA TYR A 133 0.44 9.26 1.07
C TYR A 133 -0.96 9.60 1.50
N ARG A 134 -1.90 9.49 0.57
CA ARG A 134 -3.33 9.59 0.83
C ARG A 134 -4.05 8.43 0.17
N ASN A 135 -4.93 7.79 0.92
CA ASN A 135 -5.86 6.79 0.43
C ASN A 135 -7.30 7.23 0.73
N ASP A 136 -8.10 7.40 -0.31
CA ASP A 136 -9.54 7.58 -0.19
C ASP A 136 -10.22 6.30 -0.69
N ASN A 137 -10.88 5.59 0.22
CA ASN A 137 -11.68 4.40 -0.06
C ASN A 137 -13.16 4.77 -0.08
N TYR A 138 -13.79 4.61 -1.22
CA TYR A 138 -15.21 4.80 -1.43
C TYR A 138 -15.88 3.44 -1.57
N TYR A 139 -16.69 3.06 -0.61
CA TYR A 139 -17.49 1.85 -0.64
C TYR A 139 -18.96 2.21 -0.74
N ALA A 140 -19.74 1.48 -1.54
CA ALA A 140 -21.18 1.65 -1.64
C ALA A 140 -21.87 0.31 -1.90
N GLU A 141 -23.09 0.17 -1.41
CA GLU A 141 -23.98 -0.93 -1.70
C GLU A 141 -25.30 -0.42 -2.28
N THR A 142 -25.85 -1.14 -3.24
CA THR A 142 -27.24 -1.00 -3.72
C THR A 142 -27.94 -2.35 -3.62
N TYR A 143 -29.27 -2.30 -3.44
CA TYR A 143 -30.08 -3.48 -3.14
C TYR A 143 -31.14 -3.68 -4.20
N ASP A 144 -31.28 -4.92 -4.73
CA ASP A 144 -32.25 -5.25 -5.77
C ASP A 144 -33.65 -5.50 -5.23
N ASN A 145 -33.83 -5.56 -3.91
CA ASN A 145 -35.13 -5.81 -3.30
C ASN A 145 -35.93 -4.51 -3.09
N ASN A 146 -36.93 -4.30 -3.91
CA ASN A 146 -37.81 -3.13 -3.82
C ASN A 146 -38.68 -3.07 -2.54
N SER A 147 -38.76 -4.13 -1.77
CA SER A 147 -39.50 -4.16 -0.50
C SER A 147 -38.72 -3.62 0.68
N LEU A 148 -37.39 -3.45 0.52
CA LEU A 148 -36.54 -2.88 1.55
C LEU A 148 -36.78 -1.37 1.67
N PRO A 149 -36.65 -0.81 2.87
CA PRO A 149 -36.77 0.63 3.09
C PRO A 149 -35.54 1.40 2.57
N LEU A 150 -34.40 0.71 2.37
CA LEU A 150 -33.13 1.27 1.96
C LEU A 150 -32.88 1.05 0.46
N ASN A 151 -32.47 2.08 -0.28
CA ASN A 151 -32.01 1.96 -1.66
C ASN A 151 -30.53 1.59 -1.74
N GLY A 152 -29.74 2.13 -0.82
CA GLY A 152 -28.29 1.92 -0.77
C GLY A 152 -27.64 2.62 0.40
N MET A 153 -26.33 2.40 0.54
CA MET A 153 -25.48 3.07 1.51
C MET A 153 -24.15 3.48 0.89
N ASN A 154 -23.51 4.47 1.49
CA ASN A 154 -22.13 4.82 1.18
C ASN A 154 -21.30 4.83 2.47
N TYR A 155 -20.09 4.29 2.38
CA TYR A 155 -19.11 4.28 3.46
C TYR A 155 -17.77 4.74 2.89
N ILE A 156 -17.27 5.87 3.36
CA ILE A 156 -16.05 6.50 2.86
C ILE A 156 -15.03 6.52 3.99
N ARG A 157 -13.80 6.16 3.68
CA ARG A 157 -12.67 6.21 4.60
C ARG A 157 -11.53 6.97 3.95
N SER A 158 -10.91 7.88 4.68
CA SER A 158 -9.75 8.64 4.21
C SER A 158 -8.61 8.53 5.20
N LEU A 159 -7.47 8.11 4.71
CA LEU A 159 -6.20 8.03 5.41
C LEU A 159 -5.21 8.99 4.75
N HIS A 160 -4.59 9.85 5.53
CA HIS A 160 -3.52 10.73 5.10
C HIS A 160 -2.29 10.49 5.98
N LEU A 161 -1.16 10.25 5.34
CA LEU A 161 0.15 10.07 5.98
C LEU A 161 1.10 11.10 5.40
N ASP A 162 1.76 11.85 6.27
CA ASP A 162 2.93 12.64 5.92
C ASP A 162 4.09 12.26 6.84
N GLY A 163 5.30 12.31 6.33
CA GLY A 163 6.43 11.92 7.14
C GLY A 163 7.77 12.18 6.49
N THR A 164 8.80 12.12 7.35
CA THR A 164 10.19 12.26 6.92
C THR A 164 11.02 11.09 7.42
N GLY A 165 12.03 10.71 6.64
CA GLY A 165 12.87 9.58 7.00
C GLY A 165 14.33 9.78 6.63
N VAL A 166 15.22 9.04 7.32
CA VAL A 166 16.65 9.05 7.05
C VAL A 166 17.16 7.62 6.89
N ASN A 167 18.03 7.42 5.90
CA ASN A 167 18.72 6.15 5.67
C ASN A 167 20.17 6.35 5.27
N PHE A 168 20.94 5.26 5.36
CA PHE A 168 22.31 5.18 4.90
C PHE A 168 22.47 4.06 3.90
N LYS A 169 23.32 4.29 2.87
CA LYS A 169 23.64 3.30 1.85
C LYS A 169 25.15 3.20 1.75
N PHE A 170 25.67 1.99 1.76
CA PHE A 170 27.10 1.70 1.61
C PHE A 170 27.27 0.72 0.47
N GLY A 171 28.27 0.95 -0.36
CA GLY A 171 28.56 0.09 -1.50
C GLY A 171 30.04 -0.05 -1.76
N ALA A 172 30.42 -1.19 -2.30
CA ALA A 172 31.74 -1.47 -2.81
C ALA A 172 31.66 -2.13 -4.18
N VAL A 173 32.54 -1.74 -5.10
CA VAL A 173 32.69 -2.39 -6.41
C VAL A 173 34.16 -2.74 -6.56
N VAL A 174 34.44 -4.01 -6.84
CA VAL A 174 35.78 -4.48 -7.19
C VAL A 174 35.86 -4.77 -8.68
N ARG A 175 36.98 -4.40 -9.29
CA ARG A 175 37.31 -4.63 -10.70
C ARG A 175 38.55 -5.56 -10.77
N PRO A 176 38.34 -6.91 -10.68
CA PRO A 176 39.44 -7.88 -10.64
C PRO A 176 40.26 -7.89 -11.94
N ILE A 177 39.56 -7.70 -13.05
CA ILE A 177 40.13 -7.56 -14.41
C ILE A 177 39.42 -6.40 -15.14
N GLU A 178 40.02 -5.96 -16.24
CA GLU A 178 39.57 -4.75 -16.96
C GLU A 178 38.08 -4.77 -17.32
N ASN A 179 37.58 -5.91 -17.71
CA ASN A 179 36.22 -6.09 -18.23
C ASN A 179 35.19 -6.55 -17.21
N LEU A 180 35.60 -6.95 -15.99
CA LEU A 180 34.73 -7.53 -14.97
C LEU A 180 34.59 -6.56 -13.78
N ARG A 181 33.34 -6.32 -13.36
CA ARG A 181 33.04 -5.61 -12.11
C ARG A 181 32.10 -6.46 -11.28
N ILE A 182 32.38 -6.53 -9.98
CA ILE A 182 31.53 -7.20 -8.99
C ILE A 182 31.24 -6.16 -7.90
N GLY A 183 29.96 -5.98 -7.60
CA GLY A 183 29.47 -5.01 -6.64
C GLY A 183 28.69 -5.63 -5.50
N VAL A 184 28.76 -5.01 -4.33
CA VAL A 184 27.88 -5.27 -3.19
C VAL A 184 27.45 -3.94 -2.59
N ALA A 185 26.18 -3.83 -2.19
CA ALA A 185 25.69 -2.67 -1.46
C ALA A 185 24.69 -3.09 -0.38
N VAL A 186 24.68 -2.33 0.72
CA VAL A 186 23.74 -2.48 1.83
C VAL A 186 23.02 -1.15 2.02
N HIS A 187 21.69 -1.21 2.05
CA HIS A 187 20.85 -0.10 2.46
C HIS A 187 20.29 -0.39 3.85
N THR A 188 20.52 0.51 4.78
CA THR A 188 19.93 0.42 6.11
C THR A 188 18.41 0.58 6.02
N PRO A 189 17.65 0.20 7.04
CA PRO A 189 16.28 0.70 7.18
C PRO A 189 16.26 2.23 7.08
N THR A 190 15.21 2.76 6.45
CA THR A 190 14.85 4.16 6.63
C THR A 190 14.11 4.26 7.96
N LEU A 191 14.57 5.14 8.82
CA LEU A 191 13.88 5.52 10.06
C LEU A 191 12.92 6.64 9.68
N VAL A 192 11.63 6.35 9.64
CA VAL A 192 10.58 7.28 9.19
C VAL A 192 9.73 7.67 10.38
N SER A 193 9.54 8.97 10.59
CA SER A 193 8.54 9.52 11.50
C SER A 193 7.30 9.90 10.69
N ILE A 194 6.13 9.40 11.11
CA ILE A 194 4.85 9.53 10.41
C ILE A 194 3.87 10.31 11.27
N ASN A 195 3.18 11.27 10.65
CA ASN A 195 1.92 11.82 11.13
C ASN A 195 0.79 11.19 10.32
N GLU A 196 -0.21 10.70 11.01
CA GLU A 196 -1.38 10.06 10.42
C GLU A 196 -2.64 10.84 10.78
N GLU A 197 -3.49 11.10 9.77
CA GLU A 197 -4.85 11.59 9.91
C GLU A 197 -5.81 10.57 9.30
N TYR A 198 -6.82 10.16 10.07
CA TYR A 198 -7.85 9.23 9.62
C TYR A 198 -9.24 9.75 9.96
N ILE A 199 -10.19 9.58 9.03
CA ILE A 199 -11.59 9.98 9.18
C ILE A 199 -12.50 9.07 8.33
N GLU A 200 -13.72 8.88 8.80
CA GLU A 200 -14.75 8.08 8.14
C GLU A 200 -16.03 8.88 7.94
N TRP A 201 -16.79 8.52 6.90
CA TRP A 201 -18.12 9.06 6.63
C TRP A 201 -19.07 7.93 6.23
N MET A 202 -20.32 8.05 6.62
CA MET A 202 -21.37 7.10 6.22
C MET A 202 -22.68 7.82 5.92
N SER A 203 -23.43 7.31 4.94
CA SER A 203 -24.80 7.72 4.66
C SER A 203 -25.66 6.52 4.26
N ALA A 204 -26.95 6.56 4.64
CA ALA A 204 -27.97 5.60 4.25
C ALA A 204 -29.02 6.30 3.37
N ASP A 205 -29.37 5.71 2.23
CA ASP A 205 -30.36 6.26 1.28
C ASP A 205 -31.70 5.53 1.47
N TYR A 206 -32.57 6.09 2.31
CA TYR A 206 -33.90 5.55 2.60
C TYR A 206 -34.94 5.99 1.56
N LYS A 207 -35.81 5.08 1.13
CA LYS A 207 -36.81 5.31 0.05
C LYS A 207 -37.83 6.41 0.31
N ASN A 208 -38.25 6.54 1.56
CA ASN A 208 -39.37 7.42 1.94
C ASN A 208 -38.95 8.66 2.73
N THR A 209 -37.65 8.92 2.83
CA THR A 209 -37.12 10.10 3.50
C THR A 209 -36.25 10.87 2.54
N ALA A 210 -36.00 12.15 2.84
CA ALA A 210 -34.89 12.84 2.19
C ALA A 210 -33.63 12.01 2.37
N ARG A 211 -32.79 11.95 1.34
CA ARG A 211 -31.50 11.21 1.35
C ARG A 211 -30.83 11.42 2.67
N GLY A 212 -30.44 10.33 3.34
CA GLY A 212 -29.80 10.38 4.65
C GLY A 212 -28.60 11.32 4.64
N GLU A 213 -28.46 12.07 5.71
CA GLU A 213 -27.33 12.99 5.90
C GLU A 213 -26.02 12.19 5.89
N LEU A 214 -24.97 12.74 5.31
CA LEU A 214 -23.64 12.18 5.38
C LEU A 214 -23.07 12.52 6.76
N LEU A 215 -23.00 11.52 7.64
CA LEU A 215 -22.40 11.64 8.96
C LEU A 215 -20.91 11.37 8.89
N ASP A 216 -20.14 12.03 9.73
CA ASP A 216 -18.69 11.87 9.83
C ASP A 216 -18.27 11.45 11.25
N SER A 217 -17.13 10.77 11.33
CA SER A 217 -16.39 10.55 12.57
C SER A 217 -15.58 11.80 12.93
N PRO A 218 -15.07 11.93 14.17
CA PRO A 218 -13.99 12.89 14.44
C PRO A 218 -12.74 12.49 13.64
N ARG A 219 -11.75 13.37 13.59
CA ARG A 219 -10.44 13.05 13.03
C ARG A 219 -9.60 12.32 14.07
N SER A 220 -9.03 11.15 13.71
CA SER A 220 -7.96 10.52 14.46
C SER A 220 -6.64 11.08 14.00
N LEU A 221 -5.81 11.50 14.93
CA LEU A 221 -4.46 12.01 14.69
C LEU A 221 -3.49 11.14 15.48
N ASN A 222 -2.56 10.49 14.79
CA ASN A 222 -1.57 9.63 15.39
C ASN A 222 -0.16 10.00 14.91
N GLU A 223 0.81 9.82 15.80
CA GLU A 223 2.25 9.96 15.49
C GLU A 223 2.94 8.66 15.86
N TYR A 224 3.76 8.13 14.96
CA TYR A 224 4.55 6.93 15.17
C TYR A 224 5.73 6.85 14.21
N ASP A 225 6.68 5.95 14.50
CA ASP A 225 7.82 5.71 13.65
C ASP A 225 7.72 4.35 12.94
N ILE A 226 8.22 4.31 11.70
CA ILE A 226 8.35 3.08 10.93
C ILE A 226 9.81 2.85 10.56
N ASN A 227 10.31 1.63 10.81
CA ASN A 227 11.54 1.15 10.22
C ASN A 227 11.25 0.36 8.96
N THR A 228 11.70 0.86 7.81
CA THR A 228 11.54 0.17 6.52
C THR A 228 12.48 -1.04 6.41
N PRO A 229 12.35 -1.92 5.40
CA PRO A 229 13.21 -3.08 5.25
C PRO A 229 14.68 -2.72 4.99
N THR A 230 15.60 -3.50 5.55
CA THR A 230 16.99 -3.56 5.09
C THR A 230 17.07 -4.18 3.71
N ARG A 231 18.03 -3.76 2.88
CA ARG A 231 18.28 -4.33 1.55
C ARG A 231 19.75 -4.68 1.39
N LEU A 232 20.01 -5.84 0.78
CA LEU A 232 21.33 -6.26 0.32
C LEU A 232 21.27 -6.39 -1.21
N LEU A 233 22.18 -5.73 -1.91
CA LEU A 233 22.30 -5.78 -3.34
C LEU A 233 23.67 -6.37 -3.69
N THR A 234 23.69 -7.27 -4.68
CA THR A 234 24.93 -7.78 -5.29
C THR A 234 24.78 -7.73 -6.80
N GLY A 235 25.85 -7.44 -7.50
CA GLY A 235 25.80 -7.32 -8.96
C GLY A 235 27.10 -7.72 -9.61
N ILE A 236 27.00 -8.18 -10.85
CA ILE A 236 28.12 -8.48 -11.72
C ILE A 236 27.90 -7.82 -13.07
N SER A 237 28.93 -7.25 -13.65
CA SER A 237 28.90 -6.75 -15.02
C SER A 237 30.15 -7.15 -15.78
N TYR A 238 29.96 -7.57 -17.02
CA TYR A 238 31.05 -7.93 -17.92
C TYR A 238 30.95 -7.14 -19.22
N THR A 239 32.03 -6.39 -19.53
CA THR A 239 32.13 -5.62 -20.76
C THR A 239 32.76 -6.48 -21.85
N LEU A 240 32.08 -6.62 -22.98
CA LEU A 240 32.58 -7.26 -24.19
C LEU A 240 33.16 -6.17 -25.09
N PRO A 241 34.51 -6.07 -25.20
CA PRO A 241 35.12 -4.98 -25.97
C PRO A 241 34.65 -4.95 -27.44
N GLY A 242 34.16 -3.78 -27.87
CA GLY A 242 33.64 -3.58 -29.22
C GLY A 242 32.27 -4.19 -29.52
N VAL A 243 31.65 -4.88 -28.54
CA VAL A 243 30.36 -5.57 -28.70
C VAL A 243 29.29 -4.98 -27.79
N GLY A 244 29.59 -4.83 -26.51
CA GLY A 244 28.60 -4.34 -25.54
C GLY A 244 28.87 -4.72 -24.07
N LEU A 245 27.81 -4.88 -23.28
CA LEU A 245 27.85 -5.13 -21.86
C LEU A 245 26.73 -6.10 -21.46
N ILE A 246 27.04 -6.99 -20.50
CA ILE A 246 26.05 -7.86 -19.84
C ILE A 246 26.09 -7.56 -18.35
N THR A 247 24.92 -7.47 -17.72
CA THR A 247 24.77 -7.24 -16.27
C THR A 247 23.80 -8.23 -15.67
N ALA A 248 24.08 -8.61 -14.40
CA ALA A 248 23.14 -9.38 -13.59
C ALA A 248 23.20 -8.85 -12.16
N ASP A 249 22.03 -8.59 -11.55
CA ASP A 249 21.91 -8.11 -10.19
C ASP A 249 20.96 -9.00 -9.40
N TYR A 250 21.28 -9.19 -8.13
CA TYR A 250 20.44 -9.80 -7.13
C TYR A 250 20.24 -8.84 -5.97
N GLU A 251 19.00 -8.72 -5.50
CA GLU A 251 18.65 -7.92 -4.32
C GLU A 251 17.79 -8.75 -3.39
N ARG A 252 18.14 -8.74 -2.10
CA ARG A 252 17.33 -9.30 -1.02
C ARG A 252 16.79 -8.18 -0.15
N VAL A 253 15.47 -8.18 0.06
CA VAL A 253 14.75 -7.19 0.87
C VAL A 253 14.05 -7.92 2.02
N TRP A 254 14.35 -7.54 3.26
CA TRP A 254 13.78 -8.20 4.45
C TRP A 254 12.49 -7.51 4.91
N TYR A 255 11.38 -7.65 4.16
CA TYR A 255 10.08 -7.06 4.51
C TYR A 255 9.54 -7.53 5.87
N ASN A 256 9.78 -8.77 6.26
CA ASN A 256 9.38 -9.32 7.55
C ASN A 256 10.12 -8.70 8.76
N ARG A 257 11.06 -7.80 8.53
CA ARG A 257 11.81 -7.07 9.57
C ARG A 257 11.38 -5.60 9.71
N MET A 258 10.37 -5.18 8.99
CA MET A 258 9.76 -3.87 9.23
C MET A 258 9.26 -3.78 10.67
N LYS A 259 9.32 -2.60 11.25
CA LYS A 259 8.90 -2.36 12.64
C LYS A 259 8.13 -1.07 12.76
N LEU A 260 7.02 -1.15 13.48
CA LEU A 260 6.31 -0.02 14.03
C LEU A 260 6.89 0.33 15.40
N ARG A 261 7.09 1.62 15.69
CA ARG A 261 7.73 2.12 16.92
C ARG A 261 7.06 3.41 17.40
N ASN A 262 7.31 3.75 18.66
CA ASN A 262 6.96 5.04 19.26
C ASN A 262 5.47 5.40 19.22
N MET A 263 4.59 4.41 19.36
CA MET A 263 3.14 4.61 19.45
C MET A 263 2.65 5.10 20.83
N GLY A 264 3.55 5.48 21.73
CA GLY A 264 3.24 5.77 23.12
C GLY A 264 3.25 4.52 24.02
N THR A 265 3.40 4.74 25.32
CA THR A 265 3.50 3.64 26.31
C THR A 265 2.17 2.91 26.51
N GLU A 266 1.06 3.62 26.35
CA GLU A 266 -0.29 3.07 26.42
C GLU A 266 -0.60 2.10 25.26
N ASN A 267 0.06 2.23 24.12
CA ASN A 267 -0.15 1.41 22.93
C ASN A 267 0.92 0.32 22.75
N TRP A 268 1.67 -0.01 23.80
CA TRP A 268 2.76 -0.99 23.72
C TRP A 268 2.30 -2.36 23.23
N ASP A 269 1.23 -2.91 23.78
CA ASP A 269 0.73 -4.23 23.42
C ASP A 269 0.22 -4.25 21.97
N PHE A 270 -0.47 -3.19 21.54
CA PHE A 270 -0.89 -3.00 20.17
C PHE A 270 0.30 -2.94 19.21
N GLN A 271 1.33 -2.15 19.52
CA GLN A 271 2.56 -2.07 18.74
C GLN A 271 3.24 -3.45 18.60
N GLN A 272 3.30 -4.26 19.67
CA GLN A 272 3.86 -5.61 19.61
C GLN A 272 3.02 -6.54 18.74
N THR A 273 1.69 -6.47 18.84
CA THR A 273 0.76 -7.24 18.01
C THR A 273 1.00 -6.94 16.52
N ILE A 274 0.99 -5.68 16.13
CA ILE A 274 1.28 -5.27 14.74
C ILE A 274 2.66 -5.74 14.28
N ASN A 275 3.70 -5.63 15.13
CA ASN A 275 5.03 -6.10 14.76
C ASN A 275 5.13 -7.62 14.57
N ASN A 276 4.34 -8.39 15.32
CA ASN A 276 4.23 -9.84 15.16
C ASN A 276 3.47 -10.18 13.87
N GLU A 277 2.38 -9.48 13.58
CA GLU A 277 1.64 -9.61 12.33
C GLU A 277 2.51 -9.30 11.11
N VAL A 278 3.26 -8.21 11.13
CA VAL A 278 4.22 -7.85 10.06
C VAL A 278 5.22 -9.00 9.83
N SER A 279 5.77 -9.57 10.90
CA SER A 279 6.76 -10.65 10.79
C SER A 279 6.18 -11.96 10.25
N SER A 280 4.89 -12.23 10.45
CA SER A 280 4.19 -13.41 9.95
C SER A 280 3.58 -13.22 8.57
N PHE A 281 3.08 -12.02 8.27
CA PHE A 281 2.42 -11.69 7.02
C PHE A 281 3.42 -11.45 5.87
N TYR A 282 4.55 -10.79 6.15
CA TYR A 282 5.57 -10.52 5.16
C TYR A 282 6.71 -11.53 5.20
N GLN A 283 7.34 -11.76 4.04
CA GLN A 283 8.54 -12.57 3.87
C GLN A 283 9.66 -11.78 3.20
N PRO A 284 10.93 -12.24 3.30
CA PRO A 284 12.00 -11.64 2.52
C PRO A 284 11.78 -11.87 1.03
N ALA A 285 11.78 -10.79 0.24
CA ALA A 285 11.70 -10.88 -1.22
C ALA A 285 13.09 -11.01 -1.84
N ASN A 286 13.18 -11.78 -2.93
CA ASN A 286 14.38 -11.93 -3.74
C ASN A 286 14.11 -11.36 -5.13
N ASN A 287 14.88 -10.35 -5.52
CA ASN A 287 14.73 -9.64 -6.78
C ASN A 287 15.93 -9.97 -7.68
N PHE A 288 15.66 -10.24 -8.94
CA PHE A 288 16.67 -10.52 -9.96
C PHE A 288 16.53 -9.56 -11.13
N ARG A 289 17.65 -9.05 -11.62
CA ARG A 289 17.68 -8.17 -12.80
C ARG A 289 18.78 -8.63 -13.73
N VAL A 290 18.49 -8.67 -15.01
CA VAL A 290 19.48 -8.94 -16.06
C VAL A 290 19.34 -7.88 -17.15
N GLY A 291 20.47 -7.47 -17.70
CA GLY A 291 20.51 -6.47 -18.76
C GLY A 291 21.61 -6.74 -19.77
N ILE A 292 21.34 -6.38 -21.00
CA ILE A 292 22.32 -6.42 -22.07
C ILE A 292 22.34 -5.06 -22.79
N GLU A 293 23.51 -4.64 -23.21
CA GLU A 293 23.73 -3.52 -24.10
C GLU A 293 24.58 -3.99 -25.27
N ALA A 294 24.17 -3.67 -26.49
CA ALA A 294 24.95 -3.90 -27.70
C ALA A 294 25.28 -2.56 -28.34
N THR A 295 26.47 -2.48 -28.98
CA THR A 295 26.96 -1.32 -29.74
C THR A 295 27.11 -1.70 -31.19
N PRO A 296 25.99 -1.84 -31.96
CA PRO A 296 26.02 -2.33 -33.32
C PRO A 296 26.69 -1.35 -34.32
N ALA A 297 26.78 -0.08 -33.94
CA ALA A 297 27.47 0.96 -34.72
C ALA A 297 28.13 1.95 -33.78
N GLN A 298 29.10 2.71 -34.28
CA GLN A 298 29.74 3.75 -33.49
C GLN A 298 28.69 4.74 -32.97
N ASN A 299 28.74 5.00 -31.66
CA ASN A 299 27.84 5.92 -30.95
C ASN A 299 26.35 5.49 -30.84
N PHE A 300 26.00 4.29 -31.31
CA PHE A 300 24.62 3.78 -31.22
C PHE A 300 24.56 2.57 -30.29
N TYR A 301 23.60 2.60 -29.36
CA TYR A 301 23.42 1.60 -28.30
C TYR A 301 22.02 1.05 -28.34
N ILE A 302 21.90 -0.27 -28.27
CA ILE A 302 20.62 -0.98 -28.09
C ILE A 302 20.68 -1.68 -26.75
N ARG A 303 19.62 -1.58 -25.95
CA ARG A 303 19.54 -2.17 -24.62
C ARG A 303 18.28 -2.99 -24.49
N ALA A 304 18.38 -4.10 -23.76
CA ALA A 304 17.24 -4.87 -23.31
C ALA A 304 17.48 -5.32 -21.87
N GLY A 305 16.41 -5.45 -21.13
CA GLY A 305 16.48 -5.88 -19.72
C GLY A 305 15.21 -6.57 -19.26
N TYR A 306 15.40 -7.44 -18.28
CA TYR A 306 14.34 -8.10 -17.55
C TYR A 306 14.61 -7.97 -16.04
N ALA A 307 13.56 -7.71 -15.28
CA ALA A 307 13.63 -7.72 -13.83
C ALA A 307 12.42 -8.45 -13.24
N ASN A 308 12.69 -9.30 -12.26
CA ASN A 308 11.67 -9.94 -11.45
C ASN A 308 11.83 -9.47 -10.00
N TYR A 309 10.76 -8.92 -9.44
CA TYR A 309 10.66 -8.53 -8.05
C TYR A 309 9.79 -9.55 -7.33
N GLY A 310 10.44 -10.32 -6.44
CA GLY A 310 9.86 -11.49 -5.80
C GLY A 310 8.75 -11.17 -4.82
N GLU A 311 7.99 -12.20 -4.47
CA GLU A 311 6.87 -12.10 -3.54
C GLU A 311 7.33 -11.65 -2.16
N CYS A 312 6.65 -10.64 -1.61
CA CYS A 312 6.91 -10.10 -0.28
C CYS A 312 5.85 -10.52 0.75
N ILE A 313 4.71 -11.07 0.34
CA ILE A 313 3.62 -11.53 1.19
C ILE A 313 3.74 -13.05 1.36
N ALA A 314 3.86 -13.51 2.62
CA ALA A 314 4.03 -14.92 2.95
C ALA A 314 2.73 -15.71 2.89
N THR A 315 1.63 -15.11 3.32
CA THR A 315 0.31 -15.73 3.38
C THR A 315 -0.52 -15.34 2.16
N ARG A 316 -1.03 -16.35 1.45
CA ARG A 316 -1.93 -16.16 0.30
C ARG A 316 -3.39 -16.07 0.72
N ASP A 317 -3.69 -16.36 1.97
CA ASP A 317 -5.05 -16.26 2.47
C ASP A 317 -5.43 -14.79 2.65
N ALA A 318 -6.45 -14.40 1.92
CA ALA A 318 -6.87 -13.02 1.79
C ALA A 318 -7.59 -12.55 3.07
N PHE A 319 -6.85 -11.98 3.98
CA PHE A 319 -7.41 -11.33 5.18
C PHE A 319 -7.41 -9.81 5.07
N ASN A 320 -7.16 -9.26 3.88
CA ASN A 320 -6.99 -7.82 3.72
C ASN A 320 -8.10 -7.23 2.87
N ASN A 321 -8.72 -6.19 3.41
CA ASN A 321 -9.62 -5.32 2.69
C ASN A 321 -8.90 -4.35 1.74
N MET A 322 -7.61 -4.54 1.52
CA MET A 322 -6.78 -3.68 0.67
C MET A 322 -5.98 -4.47 -0.34
N SER A 323 -6.04 -3.98 -1.59
CA SER A 323 -5.21 -4.49 -2.67
C SER A 323 -3.73 -4.20 -2.41
N SER A 324 -2.91 -5.24 -2.33
CA SER A 324 -1.46 -5.12 -2.10
C SER A 324 -0.67 -5.77 -3.23
N ILE A 325 0.34 -5.06 -3.74
CA ILE A 325 1.27 -5.61 -4.72
C ILE A 325 2.14 -6.66 -4.01
N ASN A 326 2.07 -7.92 -4.48
CA ASN A 326 2.88 -9.00 -3.96
C ASN A 326 4.22 -9.13 -4.69
N SER A 327 4.17 -9.08 -6.02
CA SER A 327 5.36 -9.15 -6.88
C SER A 327 5.12 -8.42 -8.19
N TYR A 328 6.17 -8.16 -8.97
CA TYR A 328 6.03 -7.59 -10.30
C TYR A 328 7.22 -7.92 -11.19
N GLU A 329 6.99 -7.82 -12.50
CA GLU A 329 7.98 -8.08 -13.54
C GLU A 329 8.12 -6.87 -14.45
N ASN A 330 9.35 -6.54 -14.83
CA ASN A 330 9.65 -5.48 -15.77
C ASN A 330 10.35 -6.04 -17.02
N TYR A 331 9.85 -5.65 -18.18
CA TYR A 331 10.48 -5.88 -19.47
C TYR A 331 10.87 -4.53 -20.03
N SER A 332 12.13 -4.35 -20.42
CA SER A 332 12.63 -3.06 -20.87
C SER A 332 13.39 -3.17 -22.19
N ALA A 333 13.25 -2.14 -23.03
CA ALA A 333 14.03 -1.94 -24.23
C ALA A 333 14.48 -0.47 -24.31
N GLY A 334 15.64 -0.21 -24.87
CA GLY A 334 16.18 1.13 -24.96
C GLY A 334 17.10 1.35 -26.14
N LEU A 335 17.15 2.58 -26.60
CA LEU A 335 18.04 3.07 -27.62
C LEU A 335 18.86 4.23 -27.07
N GLY A 336 20.14 4.25 -27.36
CA GLY A 336 21.05 5.33 -26.98
C GLY A 336 21.82 5.84 -28.14
N PHE A 337 22.01 7.15 -28.22
CA PHE A 337 22.83 7.81 -29.19
C PHE A 337 23.78 8.80 -28.54
N ARG A 338 25.05 8.75 -28.93
CA ARG A 338 26.10 9.66 -28.44
C ARG A 338 26.69 10.45 -29.62
N PHE A 339 26.66 11.76 -29.46
CA PHE A 339 27.19 12.65 -30.52
C PHE A 339 28.09 13.68 -29.83
N GLN A 340 29.39 13.62 -30.11
CA GLN A 340 30.40 14.49 -29.51
C GLN A 340 30.25 14.55 -27.96
N ASN A 341 29.84 15.70 -27.45
CA ASN A 341 29.65 15.94 -26.03
C ASN A 341 28.21 15.70 -25.54
N MET A 342 27.28 15.30 -26.43
CA MET A 342 25.89 15.08 -26.10
C MET A 342 25.53 13.58 -26.09
N TYR A 343 24.57 13.20 -25.29
CA TYR A 343 23.92 11.90 -25.39
C TYR A 343 22.41 12.03 -25.29
N VAL A 344 21.72 11.15 -25.97
CA VAL A 344 20.26 10.99 -25.89
C VAL A 344 19.97 9.51 -25.70
N ASP A 345 19.24 9.18 -24.67
CA ASP A 345 18.77 7.82 -24.38
C ASP A 345 17.24 7.82 -24.32
N LEU A 346 16.61 6.84 -24.97
CA LEU A 346 15.18 6.56 -24.92
C LEU A 346 14.99 5.16 -24.38
N ALA A 347 14.14 4.99 -23.37
CA ALA A 347 13.80 3.70 -22.78
C ALA A 347 12.30 3.52 -22.69
N TYR A 348 11.85 2.30 -22.96
CA TYR A 348 10.50 1.83 -22.72
C TYR A 348 10.52 0.70 -21.69
N ILE A 349 9.61 0.73 -20.71
CA ILE A 349 9.48 -0.27 -19.68
C ILE A 349 8.02 -0.68 -19.61
N TYR A 350 7.76 -1.98 -19.75
CA TYR A 350 6.48 -2.61 -19.45
C TYR A 350 6.58 -3.29 -18.09
N THR A 351 5.68 -2.94 -17.17
CA THR A 351 5.59 -3.54 -15.84
C THR A 351 4.27 -4.28 -15.71
N GLU A 352 4.33 -5.54 -15.28
CA GLU A 352 3.18 -6.36 -14.94
C GLU A 352 3.18 -6.61 -13.42
N TYR A 353 2.08 -6.20 -12.75
CA TYR A 353 1.93 -6.33 -11.30
C TYR A 353 1.10 -7.57 -10.97
N LYS A 354 1.55 -8.31 -9.94
CA LYS A 354 0.82 -9.43 -9.33
C LYS A 354 0.38 -9.01 -7.95
N TYR A 355 -0.93 -8.98 -7.74
CA TYR A 355 -1.53 -8.59 -6.48
C TYR A 355 -1.81 -9.80 -5.61
N ALA A 356 -1.70 -9.63 -4.28
CA ALA A 356 -2.29 -10.56 -3.35
C ALA A 356 -3.83 -10.52 -3.49
N PRO A 357 -4.52 -11.66 -3.43
CA PRO A 357 -5.98 -11.68 -3.41
C PRO A 357 -6.48 -10.89 -2.19
N TYR A 358 -7.57 -10.13 -2.36
CA TYR A 358 -8.20 -9.40 -1.29
C TYR A 358 -9.72 -9.47 -1.41
N THR A 359 -10.43 -9.09 -0.36
CA THR A 359 -11.88 -8.98 -0.39
C THR A 359 -12.31 -7.53 -0.17
N MET A 360 -13.52 -7.13 -0.58
CA MET A 360 -14.02 -5.78 -0.33
C MET A 360 -14.26 -5.53 1.17
N PHE A 361 -14.66 -6.57 1.90
CA PHE A 361 -14.83 -6.60 3.34
C PHE A 361 -14.67 -8.03 3.84
N TYR A 362 -14.35 -8.21 5.11
CA TYR A 362 -14.17 -9.51 5.72
C TYR A 362 -14.43 -9.44 7.23
N TYR A 363 -15.12 -10.45 7.73
CA TYR A 363 -15.16 -10.81 9.14
C TYR A 363 -15.00 -12.32 9.24
N GLY A 364 -14.17 -12.78 10.14
CA GLY A 364 -13.93 -14.21 10.36
C GLY A 364 -13.83 -14.50 11.86
N ASP A 365 -14.75 -15.30 12.34
CA ASP A 365 -14.76 -15.98 13.62
C ASP A 365 -14.85 -17.47 13.34
N PRO A 366 -14.36 -18.37 14.23
CA PRO A 366 -14.46 -19.83 14.01
C PRO A 366 -15.86 -20.33 13.68
N ASP A 367 -16.88 -19.65 14.15
CA ASP A 367 -18.28 -20.05 14.00
C ASP A 367 -19.04 -19.25 12.92
N TYR A 368 -18.51 -18.10 12.47
CA TYR A 368 -19.18 -17.22 11.53
C TYR A 368 -18.21 -16.44 10.62
N VAL A 369 -18.42 -16.54 9.32
CA VAL A 369 -17.58 -15.85 8.32
C VAL A 369 -18.45 -15.02 7.40
N VAL A 370 -18.11 -13.73 7.26
CA VAL A 370 -18.64 -12.84 6.24
C VAL A 370 -17.55 -12.58 5.19
N ASN A 371 -17.72 -13.12 4.00
CA ASN A 371 -16.79 -12.94 2.88
C ASN A 371 -17.57 -12.82 1.57
N PRO A 372 -17.52 -11.67 0.86
CA PRO A 372 -18.23 -11.46 -0.39
C PRO A 372 -17.58 -12.14 -1.59
N GLY A 373 -16.43 -12.80 -1.39
CA GLY A 373 -15.59 -13.35 -2.42
C GLY A 373 -14.32 -12.53 -2.68
N ASN A 374 -13.38 -13.17 -3.36
CA ASN A 374 -12.08 -12.56 -3.65
C ASN A 374 -12.17 -11.63 -4.86
N VAL A 375 -11.48 -10.50 -4.77
CA VAL A 375 -11.24 -9.57 -5.88
C VAL A 375 -9.89 -9.89 -6.51
N GLU A 376 -9.89 -10.13 -7.81
CA GLU A 376 -8.66 -10.24 -8.61
C GLU A 376 -8.32 -8.90 -9.23
N THR A 377 -7.10 -8.42 -8.97
CA THR A 377 -6.59 -7.19 -9.58
C THR A 377 -5.55 -7.52 -10.64
N LYS A 378 -5.74 -6.98 -11.85
CA LYS A 378 -4.77 -7.03 -12.95
C LYS A 378 -4.36 -5.60 -13.28
N GLN A 379 -3.07 -5.33 -13.18
CA GLN A 379 -2.53 -4.01 -13.51
C GLN A 379 -1.26 -4.14 -14.32
N SER A 380 -1.12 -3.31 -15.35
CA SER A 380 0.13 -3.10 -16.06
C SER A 380 0.42 -1.61 -16.19
N ARG A 381 1.70 -1.28 -16.29
CA ARG A 381 2.18 0.09 -16.51
C ARG A 381 3.13 0.12 -17.68
N ASN A 382 2.94 1.12 -18.54
CA ASN A 382 3.85 1.44 -19.62
C ASN A 382 4.57 2.75 -19.29
N THR A 383 5.90 2.74 -19.28
CA THR A 383 6.71 3.91 -18.96
C THR A 383 7.67 4.20 -20.12
N ILE A 384 7.67 5.44 -20.59
CA ILE A 384 8.64 5.93 -21.55
C ILE A 384 9.51 6.97 -20.85
N THR A 385 10.82 6.80 -20.94
CA THR A 385 11.79 7.72 -20.34
C THR A 385 12.75 8.21 -21.41
N MET A 386 12.99 9.51 -21.44
CA MET A 386 14.00 10.13 -22.29
C MET A 386 15.03 10.85 -21.42
N SER A 387 16.30 10.62 -21.69
CA SER A 387 17.41 11.31 -21.03
C SER A 387 18.26 12.04 -22.05
N VAL A 388 18.58 13.28 -21.77
CA VAL A 388 19.51 14.10 -22.55
C VAL A 388 20.59 14.63 -21.64
N GLY A 389 21.84 14.51 -22.04
CA GLY A 389 22.94 15.03 -21.24
C GLY A 389 24.07 15.59 -22.12
N VAL A 390 24.82 16.51 -21.50
CA VAL A 390 25.99 17.14 -22.12
C VAL A 390 27.20 16.91 -21.23
N ARG A 391 28.33 16.53 -21.81
CA ARG A 391 29.62 16.43 -21.12
C ARG A 391 30.45 17.67 -21.48
N PHE A 392 30.93 18.33 -20.47
CA PHE A 392 31.81 19.48 -20.58
C PHE A 392 33.26 19.06 -20.53
#